data_db95172a75bd4b0be026cf7e1cef1a03
#
_entry.id   db95172a75bd4b0be026cf7e1cef1a03
#
_cell.length_a   1.000
_cell.length_b   1.000
_cell.length_c   1.000
_cell.angle_alpha   90.00
_cell.angle_beta   90.00
_cell.angle_gamma   90.00
#
_symmetry.space_group_name_H-M   'P 1'
#
loop_
_entity.id
_entity.type
_entity.pdbx_description
1 polymer ?
#
loop_
_entity_poly.entity_id
_entity_poly.type
_entity_poly.pdbx_seq_one_letter_code
_entity_poly.pdbx_strand_id
1 'polypeptide(L)'
;MINEIKITDLSEAESYAFGTNNKYDIWISATDEEDMHKIKRMKKLLHNKGVTHYYQFFYDWSDEDGIEWDHLETLGPQLKHVENIINFLKPFVDDDKVHNLGVNCFAGVSRSTAIGIIASVMTGKTPYMAFDYIKTVRPMAWPNLRILRFASDILKQDLKTTIENWKRTKIGGIYTGGWS
;
A
#
# COMPACT_ATOMS: atom_id res chain seq x y z
N MET A 1 -0.44 -11.53 14.43
CA MET A 1 -1.06 -10.15 14.35
C MET A 1 -0.05 -9.15 13.84
N ILE A 2 -0.40 -8.26 12.88
CA ILE A 2 0.48 -7.17 12.40
C ILE A 2 0.46 -6.01 13.41
N ASN A 3 1.61 -5.68 13.97
CA ASN A 3 1.77 -4.66 15.03
C ASN A 3 2.24 -3.30 14.49
N GLU A 4 3.23 -3.31 13.63
CA GLU A 4 3.79 -2.10 13.03
C GLU A 4 3.77 -2.20 11.50
N ILE A 5 3.45 -1.07 10.85
CA ILE A 5 3.51 -0.94 9.39
C ILE A 5 4.47 0.19 9.05
N LYS A 6 5.43 -0.08 8.17
CA LYS A 6 6.34 0.90 7.58
C LYS A 6 5.98 1.10 6.11
N ILE A 7 5.76 2.33 5.72
CA ILE A 7 5.57 2.71 4.31
C ILE A 7 6.84 3.38 3.80
N THR A 8 7.36 2.90 2.68
CA THR A 8 8.59 3.41 2.07
C THR A 8 8.41 3.63 0.56
N ASP A 9 9.29 4.46 -0.01
CA ASP A 9 9.58 4.42 -1.44
C ASP A 9 10.52 3.25 -1.77
N LEU A 10 10.83 3.06 -3.06
CA LEU A 10 11.66 1.95 -3.51
C LEU A 10 13.12 2.08 -3.04
N SER A 11 13.66 3.29 -2.99
CA SER A 11 15.04 3.54 -2.55
C SER A 11 15.21 3.25 -1.04
N GLU A 12 14.26 3.69 -0.23
CA GLU A 12 14.22 3.37 1.21
C GLU A 12 14.11 1.86 1.45
N ALA A 13 13.29 1.15 0.64
CA ALA A 13 13.14 -0.29 0.70
C ALA A 13 14.42 -1.04 0.31
N GLU A 14 15.08 -0.62 -0.76
CA GLU A 14 16.40 -1.16 -1.13
C GLU A 14 17.43 -0.94 -0.02
N SER A 15 17.50 0.27 0.54
CA SER A 15 18.39 0.61 1.65
C SER A 15 18.15 -0.29 2.87
N TYR A 16 16.89 -0.59 3.19
CA TYR A 16 16.54 -1.54 4.24
C TYR A 16 17.01 -2.96 3.89
N ALA A 17 16.80 -3.42 2.65
CA ALA A 17 17.21 -4.75 2.22
C ALA A 17 18.74 -4.94 2.28
N PHE A 18 19.52 -3.91 1.95
CA PHE A 18 20.98 -3.90 2.04
C PHE A 18 21.52 -3.72 3.47
N GLY A 19 20.80 -2.99 4.32
CA GLY A 19 21.23 -2.71 5.69
C GLY A 19 21.28 -3.95 6.59
N THR A 20 21.66 -3.76 7.84
CA THR A 20 21.75 -4.83 8.85
C THR A 20 20.51 -4.94 9.73
N ASN A 21 19.56 -4.03 9.58
CA ASN A 21 18.34 -4.00 10.40
C ASN A 21 17.38 -5.13 9.98
N ASN A 22 16.88 -5.89 10.96
CA ASN A 22 15.94 -7.02 10.77
C ASN A 22 14.62 -6.79 11.52
N LYS A 23 14.14 -5.56 11.57
CA LYS A 23 12.93 -5.20 12.33
C LYS A 23 11.63 -5.78 11.72
N TYR A 24 11.58 -6.01 10.40
CA TYR A 24 10.37 -6.43 9.71
C TYR A 24 10.44 -7.90 9.33
N ASP A 25 9.34 -8.62 9.56
CA ASP A 25 9.21 -10.06 9.25
C ASP A 25 8.60 -10.30 7.87
N ILE A 26 7.82 -9.32 7.41
CA ILE A 26 7.03 -9.39 6.18
C ILE A 26 7.32 -8.13 5.37
N TRP A 27 7.41 -8.29 4.05
CA TRP A 27 7.57 -7.18 3.13
C TRP A 27 6.68 -7.35 1.89
N ILE A 28 6.01 -6.26 1.47
CA ILE A 28 5.23 -6.21 0.23
C ILE A 28 5.78 -5.11 -0.66
N SER A 29 6.07 -5.45 -1.93
CA SER A 29 6.44 -4.49 -2.98
C SER A 29 5.38 -4.46 -4.08
N ALA A 30 4.82 -3.29 -4.34
CA ALA A 30 3.88 -3.04 -5.45
C ALA A 30 4.48 -1.97 -6.37
N THR A 31 5.11 -2.40 -7.47
CA THR A 31 5.89 -1.55 -8.36
C THR A 31 5.55 -1.80 -9.83
N ASP A 32 6.14 -1.04 -10.72
CA ASP A 32 6.04 -1.23 -12.16
C ASP A 32 6.98 -2.36 -12.62
N GLU A 33 6.74 -2.97 -13.78
CA GLU A 33 7.56 -4.08 -14.28
C GLU A 33 9.02 -3.68 -14.55
N GLU A 34 9.24 -2.42 -14.87
CA GLU A 34 10.58 -1.85 -15.12
C GLU A 34 11.49 -1.98 -13.89
N ASP A 35 10.92 -2.00 -12.69
CA ASP A 35 11.65 -2.16 -11.44
C ASP A 35 11.92 -3.63 -11.06
N MET A 36 11.52 -4.60 -11.90
CA MET A 36 11.63 -6.04 -11.61
C MET A 36 13.03 -6.46 -11.18
N HIS A 37 14.07 -5.90 -11.79
CA HIS A 37 15.47 -6.24 -11.44
C HIS A 37 15.82 -5.84 -9.99
N LYS A 38 15.34 -4.68 -9.52
CA LYS A 38 15.52 -4.22 -8.14
C LYS A 38 14.74 -5.11 -7.17
N ILE A 39 13.49 -5.42 -7.50
CA ILE A 39 12.63 -6.27 -6.67
C ILE A 39 13.21 -7.69 -6.53
N LYS A 40 13.70 -8.29 -7.61
CA LYS A 40 14.37 -9.61 -7.54
C LYS A 40 15.62 -9.59 -6.65
N ARG A 41 16.41 -8.50 -6.72
CA ARG A 41 17.57 -8.32 -5.85
C ARG A 41 17.15 -8.16 -4.39
N MET A 42 16.15 -7.30 -4.11
CA MET A 42 15.59 -7.13 -2.76
C MET A 42 15.07 -8.46 -2.20
N LYS A 43 14.34 -9.24 -2.99
CA LYS A 43 13.80 -10.54 -2.57
C LYS A 43 14.89 -11.45 -2.03
N LYS A 44 16.03 -11.56 -2.72
CA LYS A 44 17.16 -12.37 -2.27
C LYS A 44 17.75 -11.86 -0.95
N LEU A 45 17.91 -10.55 -0.82
CA LEU A 45 18.48 -9.92 0.38
C LEU A 45 17.52 -10.06 1.60
N LEU A 46 16.23 -9.81 1.41
CA LEU A 46 15.22 -9.96 2.45
C LEU A 46 15.08 -11.42 2.89
N HIS A 47 15.11 -12.37 1.94
CA HIS A 47 15.10 -13.80 2.25
C HIS A 47 16.28 -14.21 3.14
N ASN A 48 17.49 -13.70 2.86
CA ASN A 48 18.68 -13.97 3.68
C ASN A 48 18.56 -13.42 5.12
N LYS A 49 17.65 -12.46 5.34
CA LYS A 49 17.32 -11.90 6.67
C LYS A 49 16.14 -12.60 7.35
N GLY A 50 15.57 -13.64 6.73
CA GLY A 50 14.37 -14.32 7.23
C GLY A 50 13.06 -13.54 6.99
N VAL A 51 13.08 -12.50 6.13
CA VAL A 51 11.90 -11.70 5.81
C VAL A 51 11.10 -12.38 4.69
N THR A 52 9.82 -12.62 4.92
CA THR A 52 8.90 -13.12 3.90
C THR A 52 8.52 -11.99 2.97
N HIS A 53 8.92 -12.07 1.70
CA HIS A 53 8.72 -11.02 0.70
C HIS A 53 7.72 -11.43 -0.37
N TYR A 54 6.62 -10.69 -0.49
CA TYR A 54 5.65 -10.74 -1.59
C TYR A 54 5.84 -9.55 -2.50
N TYR A 55 5.71 -9.73 -3.82
CA TYR A 55 5.74 -8.64 -4.78
C TYR A 55 4.70 -8.83 -5.87
N GLN A 56 4.18 -7.70 -6.36
CA GLN A 56 3.19 -7.61 -7.40
C GLN A 56 3.54 -6.44 -8.32
N PHE A 57 3.43 -6.66 -9.64
CA PHE A 57 3.68 -5.63 -10.64
C PHE A 57 2.36 -5.13 -11.21
N PHE A 58 2.13 -3.83 -11.16
CA PHE A 58 1.07 -3.08 -11.82
C PHE A 58 1.35 -1.59 -11.69
N TYR A 59 0.95 -0.81 -12.71
CA TYR A 59 1.12 0.63 -12.72
C TYR A 59 0.23 1.33 -11.70
N ASP A 60 0.61 2.54 -11.28
CA ASP A 60 -0.12 3.33 -10.28
C ASP A 60 -1.27 4.13 -10.90
N TRP A 61 -2.22 3.42 -11.46
CA TRP A 61 -3.45 3.99 -11.98
C TRP A 61 -4.51 4.07 -10.89
N SER A 62 -5.18 5.24 -10.78
CA SER A 62 -6.24 5.48 -9.81
C SER A 62 -7.53 5.90 -10.52
N ASP A 63 -8.67 5.60 -9.91
CA ASP A 63 -9.99 6.04 -10.40
C ASP A 63 -10.15 7.58 -10.39
N GLU A 64 -9.20 8.32 -9.80
CA GLU A 64 -9.19 9.78 -9.75
C GLU A 64 -8.68 10.44 -11.03
N ASP A 65 -7.93 9.68 -11.83
CA ASP A 65 -7.20 10.24 -12.95
C ASP A 65 -8.12 10.68 -14.11
N GLY A 66 -9.43 10.35 -14.03
CA GLY A 66 -10.48 10.86 -14.93
C GLY A 66 -10.28 10.51 -16.41
N ILE A 67 -9.31 9.67 -16.69
CA ILE A 67 -8.89 9.30 -18.03
C ILE A 67 -9.54 7.96 -18.35
N GLU A 68 -10.57 7.97 -19.18
CA GLU A 68 -11.12 6.76 -19.80
C GLU A 68 -10.12 6.20 -20.83
N TRP A 69 -9.17 5.42 -20.35
CA TRP A 69 -8.21 4.73 -21.19
C TRP A 69 -8.55 3.24 -21.21
N ASP A 70 -9.47 2.83 -22.07
CA ASP A 70 -9.96 1.45 -22.19
C ASP A 70 -8.85 0.39 -22.28
N HIS A 71 -7.68 0.74 -22.82
CA HIS A 71 -6.55 -0.19 -22.95
C HIS A 71 -5.52 -0.11 -21.81
N LEU A 72 -5.52 0.95 -21.00
CA LEU A 72 -4.61 1.09 -19.86
C LEU A 72 -5.22 0.56 -18.56
N GLU A 73 -6.52 0.30 -18.53
CA GLU A 73 -7.18 -0.34 -17.38
C GLU A 73 -6.54 -1.69 -17.01
N THR A 74 -6.04 -2.42 -18.01
CA THR A 74 -5.39 -3.72 -17.81
C THR A 74 -4.00 -3.63 -17.17
N LEU A 75 -3.32 -2.49 -17.27
CA LEU A 75 -1.99 -2.28 -16.72
C LEU A 75 -2.01 -1.83 -15.25
N GLY A 76 -3.09 -1.22 -14.81
CA GLY A 76 -3.27 -0.74 -13.45
C GLY A 76 -3.64 -1.83 -12.44
N PRO A 77 -3.99 -1.44 -11.21
CA PRO A 77 -4.48 -2.38 -10.21
C PRO A 77 -5.72 -3.13 -10.70
N GLN A 78 -5.71 -4.45 -10.57
CA GLN A 78 -6.83 -5.35 -10.86
C GLN A 78 -7.36 -5.95 -9.57
N LEU A 79 -8.63 -6.40 -9.56
CA LEU A 79 -9.22 -7.12 -8.43
C LEU A 79 -8.31 -8.26 -7.95
N LYS A 80 -7.78 -9.05 -8.90
CA LYS A 80 -6.88 -10.18 -8.60
C LYS A 80 -5.59 -9.77 -7.89
N HIS A 81 -5.04 -8.60 -8.19
CA HIS A 81 -3.85 -8.09 -7.49
C HIS A 81 -4.16 -7.84 -6.01
N VAL A 82 -5.32 -7.24 -5.73
CA VAL A 82 -5.74 -6.92 -4.36
C VAL A 82 -6.12 -8.20 -3.59
N GLU A 83 -6.81 -9.14 -4.23
CA GLU A 83 -7.08 -10.47 -3.66
C GLU A 83 -5.79 -11.19 -3.25
N ASN A 84 -4.79 -11.20 -4.12
CA ASN A 84 -3.51 -11.84 -3.84
C ASN A 84 -2.79 -11.19 -2.66
N ILE A 85 -2.81 -9.87 -2.55
CA ILE A 85 -2.23 -9.13 -1.42
C ILE A 85 -2.96 -9.47 -0.11
N ILE A 86 -4.29 -9.46 -0.12
CA ILE A 86 -5.10 -9.80 1.06
C ILE A 86 -4.86 -11.27 1.48
N ASN A 87 -4.84 -12.20 0.52
CA ASN A 87 -4.56 -13.60 0.78
C ASN A 87 -3.15 -13.84 1.32
N PHE A 88 -2.17 -13.07 0.86
CA PHE A 88 -0.81 -13.09 1.40
C PHE A 88 -0.75 -12.58 2.84
N LEU A 89 -1.50 -11.52 3.17
CA LEU A 89 -1.52 -10.93 4.52
C LEU A 89 -2.29 -11.79 5.55
N LYS A 90 -3.30 -12.52 5.10
CA LYS A 90 -4.23 -13.24 5.96
C LYS A 90 -3.55 -14.15 7.00
N PRO A 91 -2.58 -15.03 6.66
CA PRO A 91 -1.92 -15.88 7.65
C PRO A 91 -1.23 -15.09 8.77
N PHE A 92 -0.69 -13.92 8.47
CA PHE A 92 0.02 -13.08 9.44
C PHE A 92 -0.91 -12.23 10.31
N VAL A 93 -2.13 -11.97 9.82
CA VAL A 93 -3.19 -11.31 10.61
C VAL A 93 -3.81 -12.29 11.58
N ASP A 94 -4.03 -13.54 11.13
CA ASP A 94 -4.69 -14.61 11.90
C ASP A 94 -3.71 -15.31 12.86
N ASP A 95 -2.40 -15.12 12.73
CA ASP A 95 -1.38 -15.70 13.61
C ASP A 95 -1.38 -15.01 14.98
N ASP A 96 -1.16 -15.77 16.04
CA ASP A 96 -0.97 -15.26 17.40
C ASP A 96 0.36 -14.52 17.59
N LYS A 97 1.30 -14.70 16.66
CA LYS A 97 2.59 -14.00 16.70
C LYS A 97 2.45 -12.53 16.26
N VAL A 98 3.33 -11.72 16.83
CA VAL A 98 3.47 -10.32 16.45
C VAL A 98 4.38 -10.21 15.23
N HIS A 99 3.90 -9.54 14.18
CA HIS A 99 4.65 -9.31 12.96
C HIS A 99 4.77 -7.82 12.65
N ASN A 100 5.90 -7.43 12.07
CA ASN A 100 6.12 -6.08 11.55
C ASN A 100 6.15 -6.12 10.01
N LEU A 101 5.37 -5.27 9.38
CA LEU A 101 5.16 -5.22 7.94
C LEU A 101 5.84 -4.00 7.31
N GLY A 102 6.73 -4.24 6.34
CA GLY A 102 7.21 -3.22 5.42
C GLY A 102 6.39 -3.23 4.13
N VAL A 103 6.05 -2.06 3.60
CA VAL A 103 5.36 -1.93 2.31
C VAL A 103 6.01 -0.84 1.49
N ASN A 104 6.39 -1.14 0.26
CA ASN A 104 6.85 -0.12 -0.68
C ASN A 104 6.11 -0.14 -2.02
N CYS A 105 6.07 1.02 -2.64
CA CYS A 105 5.87 1.18 -4.08
C CYS A 105 7.00 2.05 -4.63
N PHE A 106 6.89 2.59 -5.84
CA PHE A 106 7.94 3.44 -6.40
C PHE A 106 8.16 4.69 -5.53
N ALA A 107 7.14 5.50 -5.27
CA ALA A 107 7.23 6.77 -4.53
C ALA A 107 6.86 6.66 -3.03
N GLY A 108 6.30 5.55 -2.57
CA GLY A 108 5.83 5.42 -1.19
C GLY A 108 4.60 6.27 -0.86
N VAL A 109 3.79 6.62 -1.85
CA VAL A 109 2.71 7.61 -1.71
C VAL A 109 1.33 7.01 -1.96
N SER A 110 1.16 6.23 -3.04
CA SER A 110 -0.15 5.80 -3.53
C SER A 110 -0.40 4.30 -3.28
N ARG A 111 0.19 3.38 -4.05
CA ARG A 111 -0.02 1.93 -3.93
C ARG A 111 0.33 1.38 -2.54
N SER A 112 1.52 1.72 -2.04
CA SER A 112 1.98 1.23 -0.73
C SER A 112 1.12 1.74 0.43
N THR A 113 0.62 2.97 0.37
CA THR A 113 -0.25 3.52 1.41
C THR A 113 -1.65 2.88 1.38
N ALA A 114 -2.18 2.57 0.20
CA ALA A 114 -3.43 1.80 0.07
C ALA A 114 -3.28 0.38 0.66
N ILE A 115 -2.16 -0.31 0.37
CA ILE A 115 -1.87 -1.63 0.94
C ILE A 115 -1.70 -1.56 2.46
N GLY A 116 -1.04 -0.52 2.97
CA GLY A 116 -0.92 -0.29 4.42
C GLY A 116 -2.27 -0.09 5.12
N ILE A 117 -3.22 0.62 4.47
CA ILE A 117 -4.59 0.77 4.97
C ILE A 117 -5.30 -0.59 5.00
N ILE A 118 -5.19 -1.38 3.92
CA ILE A 118 -5.75 -2.74 3.87
C ILE A 118 -5.24 -3.59 5.04
N ALA A 119 -3.93 -3.64 5.22
CA ALA A 119 -3.32 -4.39 6.32
C ALA A 119 -3.83 -3.91 7.70
N SER A 120 -3.94 -2.59 7.90
CA SER A 120 -4.47 -2.00 9.15
C SER A 120 -5.93 -2.38 9.39
N VAL A 121 -6.78 -2.36 8.36
CA VAL A 121 -8.20 -2.76 8.47
C VAL A 121 -8.31 -4.26 8.79
N MET A 122 -7.49 -5.10 8.16
CA MET A 122 -7.45 -6.53 8.46
C MET A 122 -7.08 -6.84 9.90
N THR A 123 -6.36 -5.94 10.60
CA THR A 123 -6.08 -6.06 12.05
C THR A 123 -7.20 -5.51 12.94
N GLY A 124 -8.36 -5.17 12.39
CA GLY A 124 -9.54 -4.73 13.13
C GLY A 124 -9.70 -3.21 13.29
N LYS A 125 -8.84 -2.39 12.67
CA LYS A 125 -9.05 -0.95 12.65
C LYS A 125 -10.20 -0.58 11.71
N THR A 126 -10.98 0.44 12.06
CA THR A 126 -11.93 1.03 11.11
C THR A 126 -11.18 1.67 9.93
N PRO A 127 -11.80 1.86 8.76
CA PRO A 127 -11.17 2.53 7.61
C PRO A 127 -10.57 3.90 7.97
N TYR A 128 -11.27 4.68 8.77
CA TYR A 128 -10.79 5.98 9.23
C TYR A 128 -9.53 5.87 10.11
N MET A 129 -9.55 4.98 11.12
CA MET A 129 -8.40 4.76 12.02
C MET A 129 -7.19 4.21 11.26
N ALA A 130 -7.43 3.32 10.29
CA ALA A 130 -6.37 2.77 9.44
C ALA A 130 -5.71 3.87 8.60
N PHE A 131 -6.51 4.76 8.01
CA PHE A 131 -6.01 5.88 7.23
C PHE A 131 -5.23 6.87 8.11
N ASP A 132 -5.78 7.27 9.25
CA ASP A 132 -5.13 8.18 10.18
C ASP A 132 -3.77 7.63 10.63
N TYR A 133 -3.72 6.34 10.99
CA TYR A 133 -2.46 5.66 11.30
C TYR A 133 -1.46 5.73 10.13
N ILE A 134 -1.87 5.42 8.90
CA ILE A 134 -0.97 5.49 7.73
C ILE A 134 -0.50 6.92 7.48
N LYS A 135 -1.32 7.95 7.74
CA LYS A 135 -0.90 9.36 7.66
C LYS A 135 0.17 9.71 8.69
N THR A 136 0.13 9.12 9.89
CA THR A 136 1.21 9.33 10.88
C THR A 136 2.53 8.65 10.45
N VAL A 137 2.43 7.48 9.83
CA VAL A 137 3.60 6.71 9.34
C VAL A 137 4.21 7.32 8.06
N ARG A 138 3.37 7.85 7.17
CA ARG A 138 3.76 8.47 5.89
C ARG A 138 2.93 9.74 5.66
N PRO A 139 3.37 10.91 6.12
CA PRO A 139 2.60 12.15 6.04
C PRO A 139 2.16 12.55 4.63
N MET A 140 2.95 12.19 3.61
CA MET A 140 2.62 12.41 2.20
C MET A 140 1.66 11.36 1.60
N ALA A 141 1.10 10.44 2.39
CA ALA A 141 0.21 9.40 1.90
C ALA A 141 -0.97 9.98 1.09
N TRP A 142 -1.15 9.46 -0.10
CA TRP A 142 -2.26 9.74 -1.03
C TRP A 142 -2.72 8.42 -1.65
N PRO A 143 -3.50 7.62 -0.90
CA PRO A 143 -3.78 6.22 -1.24
C PRO A 143 -4.50 6.06 -2.57
N ASN A 144 -4.12 5.04 -3.33
CA ASN A 144 -4.74 4.68 -4.60
C ASN A 144 -6.19 4.22 -4.41
N LEU A 145 -7.16 4.98 -4.94
CA LEU A 145 -8.59 4.70 -4.74
C LEU A 145 -9.07 3.43 -5.45
N ARG A 146 -8.45 3.05 -6.57
CA ARG A 146 -8.79 1.82 -7.28
C ARG A 146 -8.45 0.57 -6.46
N ILE A 147 -7.29 0.56 -5.81
CA ILE A 147 -6.92 -0.50 -4.86
C ILE A 147 -7.92 -0.55 -3.70
N LEU A 148 -8.27 0.60 -3.13
CA LEU A 148 -9.19 0.68 -2.00
C LEU A 148 -10.62 0.27 -2.38
N ARG A 149 -11.07 0.56 -3.61
CA ARG A 149 -12.36 0.09 -4.13
C ARG A 149 -12.42 -1.44 -4.14
N PHE A 150 -11.43 -2.09 -4.75
CA PHE A 150 -11.37 -3.56 -4.77
C PHE A 150 -11.29 -4.16 -3.37
N ALA A 151 -10.49 -3.53 -2.48
CA ALA A 151 -10.40 -3.97 -1.10
C ALA A 151 -11.72 -3.79 -0.33
N SER A 152 -12.49 -2.72 -0.60
CA SER A 152 -13.82 -2.50 -0.02
C SER A 152 -14.76 -3.67 -0.34
N ASP A 153 -14.74 -4.12 -1.62
CA ASP A 153 -15.59 -5.22 -2.08
C ASP A 153 -15.20 -6.56 -1.44
N ILE A 154 -13.89 -6.81 -1.27
CA ILE A 154 -13.39 -8.07 -0.68
C ILE A 154 -13.60 -8.10 0.83
N LEU A 155 -13.24 -7.03 1.53
CA LEU A 155 -13.27 -6.96 3.00
C LEU A 155 -14.65 -6.58 3.56
N LYS A 156 -15.61 -6.20 2.70
CA LYS A 156 -16.94 -5.67 3.09
C LYS A 156 -16.83 -4.47 4.05
N GLN A 157 -15.86 -3.60 3.78
CA GLN A 157 -15.57 -2.38 4.53
C GLN A 157 -15.49 -1.21 3.54
N ASP A 158 -16.08 -0.07 3.84
CA ASP A 158 -16.06 1.09 2.94
C ASP A 158 -14.75 1.91 3.07
N LEU A 159 -13.67 1.39 2.49
CA LEU A 159 -12.36 2.03 2.47
C LEU A 159 -12.33 3.18 1.45
N LYS A 160 -12.91 2.96 0.26
CA LYS A 160 -12.84 3.93 -0.83
C LYS A 160 -13.50 5.25 -0.44
N THR A 161 -14.80 5.23 -0.06
CA THR A 161 -15.56 6.45 0.24
C THR A 161 -14.97 7.22 1.42
N THR A 162 -14.45 6.51 2.44
CA THR A 162 -13.79 7.15 3.58
C THR A 162 -12.60 7.99 3.13
N ILE A 163 -11.72 7.45 2.27
CA ILE A 163 -10.52 8.16 1.79
C ILE A 163 -10.87 9.22 0.75
N GLU A 164 -11.83 8.94 -0.13
CA GLU A 164 -12.31 9.90 -1.14
C GLU A 164 -12.88 11.15 -0.49
N ASN A 165 -13.70 11.02 0.54
CA ASN A 165 -14.23 12.14 1.28
C ASN A 165 -13.12 12.98 1.92
N TRP A 166 -12.10 12.33 2.51
CA TRP A 166 -10.94 13.04 3.05
C TRP A 166 -10.18 13.80 1.95
N LYS A 167 -9.92 13.18 0.80
CA LYS A 167 -9.24 13.84 -0.33
C LYS A 167 -10.00 15.08 -0.80
N ARG A 168 -11.33 15.00 -0.95
CA ARG A 168 -12.19 16.12 -1.33
C ARG A 168 -12.09 17.28 -0.35
N THR A 169 -12.05 17.04 0.97
CA THR A 169 -11.91 18.10 1.97
C THR A 169 -10.57 18.82 1.87
N LYS A 170 -9.50 18.11 1.50
CA LYS A 170 -8.15 18.70 1.33
C LYS A 170 -8.06 19.51 0.04
N ILE A 171 -8.59 19.01 -1.08
CA ILE A 171 -8.63 19.75 -2.34
C ILE A 171 -9.50 21.01 -2.20
N GLY A 172 -10.67 20.89 -1.60
CA GLY A 172 -11.55 22.04 -1.33
C GLY A 172 -10.90 23.11 -0.45
N GLY A 173 -10.11 22.72 0.55
CA GLY A 173 -9.37 23.64 1.41
C GLY A 173 -8.23 24.39 0.71
N ILE A 174 -7.64 23.81 -0.35
CA ILE A 174 -6.64 24.48 -1.17
C ILE A 174 -7.28 25.53 -2.09
N TYR A 175 -8.47 25.25 -2.61
CA TYR A 175 -9.17 26.16 -3.51
C TYR A 175 -9.90 27.32 -2.80
N THR A 176 -10.19 27.19 -1.49
CA THR A 176 -10.83 28.28 -0.71
C THR A 176 -9.82 29.26 -0.09
N GLY A 177 -8.52 29.00 -0.22
CA GLY A 177 -7.45 29.82 0.34
C GLY A 177 -6.53 30.44 -0.68
N GLY A 178 -7.03 31.29 -1.59
CA GLY A 178 -6.13 32.19 -2.28
C GLY A 178 -6.29 32.38 -3.79
N TRP A 179 -7.31 33.10 -4.17
CA TRP A 179 -7.26 34.04 -5.30
C TRP A 179 -8.23 35.19 -4.93
N SER A 180 -7.76 36.12 -4.15
CA SER A 180 -8.30 37.47 -4.01
C SER A 180 -7.18 38.47 -4.16
#